data_66db77537a844b05d4f2307af68be6d5
#
_entry.id   66db77537a844b05d4f2307af68be6d5
#
_cell.length_a   1.000
_cell.length_b   1.000
_cell.length_c   1.000
_cell.angle_alpha   90.00
_cell.angle_beta   90.00
_cell.angle_gamma   90.00
#
_symmetry.space_group_name_H-M   'P 1'
#
loop_
_entity.id
_entity.type
_entity.pdbx_description
1 polymer ?
#
loop_
_entity_poly.entity_id
_entity_poly.type
_entity_poly.pdbx_seq_one_letter_code
_entity_poly.pdbx_strand_id
1 'polypeptide(L)'
;MKKRILALLCALALTVGLAGCVLSTPDTVGTIGDVEISSGLYLLAQFDAYQKAADLASSEQDASKVKSFLKETITVDADTEETATVSDYVAQQTLKNLETYAAIETRFDALGGQLTAEQEAQADSYAEQLMNQYGDTYKANGIGLETVKRFERILLKSTVLLDLVYGENGETPVSDADLTDYIENDLYYLSYVAVPLYNTTSYAFADDSQKALMLELAQGAMSSYNPTRPATAAAQQSAFQSAATAVLPDLYDVTATTDDPADASFSTSLLSDSDLDTSFTADGSADAIRALQMGEATAVQYSTLAMMMAVRLDPLQMSALDALRSTALSDMKSAELQDALAEYGASLPHSLDTSAMSKLPAKKIVNNSANSTTGN
;
A
#
# COMPACT_ATOMS: atom_id res chain seq x y z
N MET A 1 -29.50 0.76 13.59
CA MET A 1 -29.32 0.87 12.15
C MET A 1 -28.63 -0.33 11.52
N LYS A 2 -27.60 -0.94 12.14
CA LYS A 2 -26.87 -2.13 11.62
C LYS A 2 -27.75 -3.32 11.18
N LYS A 3 -28.84 -3.61 11.91
CA LYS A 3 -29.75 -4.73 11.58
C LYS A 3 -30.65 -4.53 10.33
N ARG A 4 -30.85 -3.29 9.85
CA ARG A 4 -31.69 -3.00 8.68
C ARG A 4 -30.90 -3.08 7.37
N ILE A 5 -29.59 -2.77 7.40
CA ILE A 5 -28.69 -2.89 6.25
C ILE A 5 -28.42 -4.37 5.93
N LEU A 6 -28.23 -5.19 6.99
CA LEU A 6 -28.05 -6.63 6.83
C LEU A 6 -29.25 -7.31 6.17
N ALA A 7 -30.48 -6.84 6.46
CA ALA A 7 -31.71 -7.40 5.87
C ALA A 7 -31.84 -7.08 4.36
N LEU A 8 -31.26 -5.98 3.90
CA LEU A 8 -31.31 -5.61 2.47
C LEU A 8 -30.33 -6.46 1.65
N LEU A 9 -29.17 -6.82 2.22
CA LEU A 9 -28.16 -7.64 1.57
C LEU A 9 -28.52 -9.12 1.52
N CYS A 10 -29.17 -9.66 2.56
CA CYS A 10 -29.66 -11.06 2.56
C CYS A 10 -30.78 -11.32 1.54
N ALA A 11 -31.55 -10.29 1.16
CA ALA A 11 -32.60 -10.42 0.13
C ALA A 11 -32.02 -10.60 -1.30
N LEU A 12 -30.78 -10.21 -1.54
CA LEU A 12 -30.08 -10.35 -2.83
C LEU A 12 -29.66 -11.79 -3.15
N ALA A 13 -29.53 -12.65 -2.16
CA ALA A 13 -29.04 -14.02 -2.33
C ALA A 13 -30.14 -15.04 -2.76
N LEU A 14 -31.43 -14.70 -2.70
CA LEU A 14 -32.53 -15.66 -2.74
C LEU A 14 -33.42 -15.68 -4.00
N THR A 15 -33.20 -14.79 -5.00
CA THR A 15 -34.02 -14.78 -6.20
C THR A 15 -33.24 -15.17 -7.46
N VAL A 16 -32.93 -16.46 -7.63
CA VAL A 16 -32.50 -17.00 -8.94
C VAL A 16 -33.30 -18.27 -9.24
N GLY A 17 -34.37 -18.06 -9.92
CA GLY A 17 -35.13 -19.13 -10.55
C GLY A 17 -35.80 -18.65 -11.85
N LEU A 18 -35.31 -19.15 -13.00
CA LEU A 18 -36.02 -19.31 -14.26
C LEU A 18 -36.36 -18.04 -15.09
N ALA A 19 -35.54 -17.74 -16.10
CA ALA A 19 -35.99 -17.56 -17.49
C ALA A 19 -34.76 -17.25 -18.38
N GLY A 20 -34.61 -18.02 -19.46
CA GLY A 20 -33.59 -17.75 -20.49
C GLY A 20 -33.96 -16.51 -21.31
N CYS A 21 -33.57 -15.34 -20.79
CA CYS A 21 -33.46 -14.12 -21.57
C CYS A 21 -32.00 -13.72 -21.57
N VAL A 22 -31.49 -13.34 -22.71
CA VAL A 22 -30.22 -12.63 -22.79
C VAL A 22 -30.40 -11.31 -22.01
N LEU A 23 -30.08 -11.31 -20.74
CA LEU A 23 -30.16 -10.12 -19.88
C LEU A 23 -29.02 -9.19 -20.31
N SER A 24 -29.35 -8.08 -20.96
CA SER A 24 -28.38 -7.02 -21.23
C SER A 24 -27.79 -6.55 -19.89
N THR A 25 -26.46 -6.36 -19.85
CA THR A 25 -25.80 -5.73 -18.71
C THR A 25 -26.38 -4.32 -18.55
N PRO A 26 -26.87 -3.92 -17.37
CA PRO A 26 -27.33 -2.57 -17.17
C PRO A 26 -26.16 -1.58 -17.28
N ASP A 27 -26.42 -0.34 -17.69
CA ASP A 27 -25.38 0.69 -17.74
C ASP A 27 -24.99 1.19 -16.35
N THR A 28 -25.97 1.27 -15.44
CA THR A 28 -25.82 1.74 -14.07
C THR A 28 -26.52 0.80 -13.08
N VAL A 29 -26.05 0.81 -11.84
CA VAL A 29 -26.69 0.12 -10.71
C VAL A 29 -27.35 1.11 -9.72
N GLY A 30 -27.44 2.40 -10.07
CA GLY A 30 -28.07 3.45 -9.25
C GLY A 30 -27.11 4.53 -8.80
N THR A 31 -27.42 5.19 -7.69
CA THR A 31 -26.61 6.28 -7.14
C THR A 31 -26.34 6.12 -5.65
N ILE A 32 -25.21 6.70 -5.19
CA ILE A 32 -24.89 6.95 -3.79
C ILE A 32 -24.63 8.46 -3.66
N GLY A 33 -25.46 9.17 -2.87
CA GLY A 33 -25.57 10.61 -2.99
C GLY A 33 -25.99 10.99 -4.42
N ASP A 34 -25.31 11.96 -5.00
CA ASP A 34 -25.49 12.39 -6.40
C ASP A 34 -24.57 11.66 -7.38
N VAL A 35 -23.71 10.74 -6.89
CA VAL A 35 -22.74 10.03 -7.71
C VAL A 35 -23.36 8.79 -8.35
N GLU A 36 -23.39 8.76 -9.69
CA GLU A 36 -23.85 7.59 -10.44
C GLU A 36 -22.84 6.45 -10.35
N ILE A 37 -23.34 5.25 -10.01
CA ILE A 37 -22.57 4.02 -9.95
C ILE A 37 -22.80 3.22 -11.23
N SER A 38 -21.85 3.28 -12.15
CA SER A 38 -21.90 2.47 -13.37
C SER A 38 -21.73 0.97 -13.04
N SER A 39 -22.26 0.11 -13.89
CA SER A 39 -22.08 -1.33 -13.74
C SER A 39 -20.61 -1.75 -13.75
N GLY A 40 -19.77 -1.06 -14.52
CA GLY A 40 -18.33 -1.30 -14.54
C GLY A 40 -17.70 -1.00 -13.18
N LEU A 41 -18.02 0.15 -12.55
CA LEU A 41 -17.49 0.52 -11.24
C LEU A 41 -17.97 -0.45 -10.13
N TYR A 42 -19.24 -0.88 -10.20
CA TYR A 42 -19.77 -1.92 -9.31
C TYR A 42 -19.00 -3.23 -9.45
N LEU A 43 -18.76 -3.69 -10.70
CA LEU A 43 -18.01 -4.92 -10.96
C LEU A 43 -16.55 -4.82 -10.51
N LEU A 44 -15.92 -3.66 -10.68
CA LEU A 44 -14.55 -3.43 -10.18
C LEU A 44 -14.52 -3.49 -8.65
N ALA A 45 -15.42 -2.80 -7.96
CA ALA A 45 -15.53 -2.84 -6.51
C ALA A 45 -15.82 -4.26 -5.98
N GLN A 46 -16.65 -5.03 -6.70
CA GLN A 46 -16.96 -6.42 -6.37
C GLN A 46 -15.76 -7.35 -6.59
N PHE A 47 -15.01 -7.14 -7.67
CA PHE A 47 -13.79 -7.90 -7.95
C PHE A 47 -12.71 -7.62 -6.91
N ASP A 48 -12.48 -6.36 -6.55
CA ASP A 48 -11.56 -5.97 -5.48
C ASP A 48 -11.97 -6.59 -4.12
N ALA A 49 -13.24 -6.52 -3.77
CA ALA A 49 -13.76 -7.16 -2.56
C ALA A 49 -13.55 -8.68 -2.55
N TYR A 50 -13.65 -9.33 -3.71
CA TYR A 50 -13.37 -10.75 -3.84
C TYR A 50 -11.87 -11.06 -3.68
N GLN A 51 -10.98 -10.24 -4.23
CA GLN A 51 -9.53 -10.42 -4.05
C GLN A 51 -9.15 -10.26 -2.57
N LYS A 52 -9.68 -9.26 -1.89
CA LYS A 52 -9.48 -9.10 -0.43
C LYS A 52 -9.97 -10.31 0.36
N ALA A 53 -11.10 -10.91 -0.02
CA ALA A 53 -11.56 -12.16 0.59
C ALA A 53 -10.60 -13.33 0.31
N ALA A 54 -10.00 -13.36 -0.88
CA ALA A 54 -9.01 -14.38 -1.25
C ALA A 54 -7.69 -14.23 -0.45
N ASP A 55 -7.29 -13.00 -0.14
CA ASP A 55 -6.11 -12.72 0.71
C ASP A 55 -6.32 -13.14 2.18
N LEU A 56 -7.58 -13.15 2.65
CA LEU A 56 -7.96 -13.62 3.98
C LEU A 56 -8.17 -15.15 4.04
N ALA A 57 -8.08 -15.84 2.91
CA ALA A 57 -8.32 -17.29 2.84
C ALA A 57 -7.19 -18.07 3.51
N SER A 58 -7.55 -19.13 4.23
CA SER A 58 -6.58 -20.10 4.74
C SER A 58 -5.96 -20.92 3.60
N SER A 59 -4.84 -21.59 3.86
CA SER A 59 -4.15 -22.44 2.88
C SER A 59 -4.98 -23.63 2.38
N GLU A 60 -6.09 -23.97 3.06
CA GLU A 60 -7.00 -25.06 2.68
C GLU A 60 -8.13 -24.58 1.74
N GLN A 61 -8.30 -23.27 1.58
CA GLN A 61 -9.35 -22.63 0.80
C GLN A 61 -8.86 -22.28 -0.61
N ASP A 62 -9.66 -22.57 -1.62
CA ASP A 62 -9.29 -22.38 -3.03
C ASP A 62 -10.12 -21.26 -3.68
N ALA A 63 -9.57 -20.05 -3.62
CA ALA A 63 -10.20 -18.87 -4.22
C ALA A 63 -10.30 -18.93 -5.76
N SER A 64 -9.63 -19.87 -6.45
CA SER A 64 -9.83 -20.07 -7.89
C SER A 64 -11.18 -20.70 -8.20
N LYS A 65 -11.77 -21.42 -7.24
CA LYS A 65 -13.08 -22.05 -7.33
C LYS A 65 -14.20 -21.12 -6.83
N VAL A 66 -14.41 -20.01 -7.50
CA VAL A 66 -15.30 -18.91 -7.09
C VAL A 66 -16.62 -19.36 -6.46
N LYS A 67 -17.36 -20.28 -7.11
CA LYS A 67 -18.69 -20.72 -6.63
C LYS A 67 -18.66 -21.51 -5.32
N SER A 68 -17.60 -22.26 -5.04
CA SER A 68 -17.42 -22.95 -3.76
C SER A 68 -16.88 -21.99 -2.71
N PHE A 69 -15.86 -21.20 -3.06
CA PHE A 69 -15.24 -20.25 -2.17
C PHE A 69 -16.23 -19.20 -1.61
N LEU A 70 -17.15 -18.70 -2.43
CA LEU A 70 -18.22 -17.80 -1.95
C LEU A 70 -19.09 -18.38 -0.82
N LYS A 71 -19.08 -19.68 -0.60
CA LYS A 71 -19.86 -20.34 0.47
C LYS A 71 -19.03 -20.65 1.71
N GLU A 72 -17.73 -20.49 1.62
CA GLU A 72 -16.81 -20.73 2.71
C GLU A 72 -16.84 -19.59 3.72
N THR A 73 -16.32 -19.85 4.91
CA THR A 73 -16.20 -18.87 5.98
C THR A 73 -14.74 -18.45 6.10
N ILE A 74 -14.49 -17.16 6.16
CA ILE A 74 -13.17 -16.56 6.37
C ILE A 74 -13.16 -15.79 7.69
N THR A 75 -12.00 -15.68 8.31
CA THR A 75 -11.76 -14.76 9.44
C THR A 75 -11.51 -13.37 8.87
N VAL A 76 -12.38 -12.42 9.21
CA VAL A 76 -12.31 -11.03 8.68
C VAL A 76 -11.54 -10.10 9.59
N ASP A 77 -11.37 -10.48 10.85
CA ASP A 77 -10.57 -9.80 11.86
C ASP A 77 -9.93 -10.86 12.77
N ALA A 78 -8.59 -10.91 12.74
CA ALA A 78 -7.84 -11.91 13.49
C ALA A 78 -7.83 -11.61 15.01
N ASP A 79 -7.91 -10.34 15.40
CA ASP A 79 -7.86 -9.91 16.80
C ASP A 79 -9.16 -10.19 17.53
N THR A 80 -10.28 -10.02 16.83
CA THR A 80 -11.63 -10.25 17.39
C THR A 80 -12.20 -11.63 17.04
N GLU A 81 -11.49 -12.42 16.24
CA GLU A 81 -11.97 -13.71 15.69
C GLU A 81 -13.31 -13.56 14.91
N GLU A 82 -13.61 -12.36 14.40
CA GLU A 82 -14.82 -12.13 13.62
C GLU A 82 -14.75 -12.93 12.31
N THR A 83 -15.83 -13.65 11.99
CA THR A 83 -15.93 -14.45 10.78
C THR A 83 -17.14 -14.07 9.93
N ALA A 84 -17.03 -14.24 8.61
CA ALA A 84 -18.14 -14.05 7.68
C ALA A 84 -18.09 -15.10 6.56
N THR A 85 -19.24 -15.36 5.90
CA THR A 85 -19.15 -16.06 4.63
C THR A 85 -18.47 -15.15 3.59
N VAL A 86 -17.69 -15.73 2.69
CA VAL A 86 -17.05 -14.96 1.60
C VAL A 86 -18.09 -14.17 0.81
N SER A 87 -19.28 -14.76 0.57
CA SER A 87 -20.38 -14.06 -0.13
C SER A 87 -20.85 -12.79 0.61
N ASP A 88 -21.01 -12.86 1.93
CA ASP A 88 -21.45 -11.72 2.74
C ASP A 88 -20.33 -10.67 2.84
N TYR A 89 -19.08 -11.11 3.04
CA TYR A 89 -17.92 -10.23 3.05
C TYR A 89 -17.80 -9.45 1.71
N VAL A 90 -17.84 -10.17 0.58
CA VAL A 90 -17.76 -9.53 -0.75
C VAL A 90 -18.89 -8.52 -0.95
N ALA A 91 -20.12 -8.86 -0.55
CA ALA A 91 -21.25 -7.93 -0.68
C ALA A 91 -21.09 -6.68 0.18
N GLN A 92 -20.64 -6.83 1.43
CA GLN A 92 -20.40 -5.71 2.36
C GLN A 92 -19.23 -4.84 1.89
N GLN A 93 -18.12 -5.46 1.52
CA GLN A 93 -16.93 -4.74 1.08
C GLN A 93 -17.17 -4.03 -0.26
N THR A 94 -17.93 -4.64 -1.19
CA THR A 94 -18.36 -3.96 -2.42
C THR A 94 -19.11 -2.68 -2.11
N LEU A 95 -20.08 -2.72 -1.17
CA LEU A 95 -20.84 -1.53 -0.79
C LEU A 95 -19.94 -0.47 -0.15
N LYS A 96 -19.07 -0.86 0.79
CA LYS A 96 -18.11 0.06 1.43
C LYS A 96 -17.18 0.74 0.41
N ASN A 97 -16.67 -0.01 -0.57
CA ASN A 97 -15.83 0.54 -1.62
C ASN A 97 -16.60 1.60 -2.43
N LEU A 98 -17.84 1.31 -2.83
CA LEU A 98 -18.68 2.25 -3.58
C LEU A 98 -19.07 3.49 -2.76
N GLU A 99 -19.35 3.32 -1.48
CA GLU A 99 -19.59 4.42 -0.53
C GLU A 99 -18.38 5.35 -0.45
N THR A 100 -17.18 4.76 -0.32
CA THR A 100 -15.91 5.52 -0.29
C THR A 100 -15.66 6.24 -1.62
N TYR A 101 -15.90 5.59 -2.76
CA TYR A 101 -15.74 6.25 -4.07
C TYR A 101 -16.70 7.44 -4.23
N ALA A 102 -17.96 7.27 -3.81
CA ALA A 102 -18.94 8.36 -3.83
C ALA A 102 -18.58 9.49 -2.86
N ALA A 103 -18.03 9.14 -1.67
CA ALA A 103 -17.56 10.13 -0.71
C ALA A 103 -16.40 10.96 -1.27
N ILE A 104 -15.41 10.33 -1.90
CA ILE A 104 -14.27 11.01 -2.53
C ILE A 104 -14.76 11.99 -3.60
N GLU A 105 -15.61 11.54 -4.54
CA GLU A 105 -16.17 12.39 -5.60
C GLU A 105 -16.92 13.58 -4.98
N THR A 106 -17.83 13.34 -4.04
CA THR A 106 -18.66 14.36 -3.42
C THR A 106 -17.83 15.37 -2.62
N ARG A 107 -16.87 14.91 -1.81
CA ARG A 107 -16.02 15.80 -0.99
C ARG A 107 -15.06 16.60 -1.85
N PHE A 108 -14.49 15.97 -2.89
CA PHE A 108 -13.62 16.65 -3.83
C PHE A 108 -14.31 17.81 -4.52
N ASP A 109 -15.54 17.59 -5.02
CA ASP A 109 -16.32 18.62 -5.67
C ASP A 109 -16.76 19.70 -4.67
N ALA A 110 -17.16 19.32 -3.45
CA ALA A 110 -17.59 20.27 -2.41
C ALA A 110 -16.46 21.21 -1.95
N LEU A 111 -15.20 20.74 -1.96
CA LEU A 111 -14.03 21.56 -1.64
C LEU A 111 -13.47 22.31 -2.86
N GLY A 112 -14.16 22.25 -4.01
CA GLY A 112 -13.73 22.92 -5.25
C GLY A 112 -12.48 22.29 -5.87
N GLY A 113 -12.23 21.02 -5.57
CA GLY A 113 -11.09 20.26 -6.11
C GLY A 113 -11.14 20.16 -7.63
N GLN A 114 -9.98 20.22 -8.25
CA GLN A 114 -9.79 20.04 -9.69
C GLN A 114 -8.51 19.26 -9.95
N LEU A 115 -8.59 18.20 -10.73
CA LEU A 115 -7.40 17.54 -11.25
C LEU A 115 -6.83 18.40 -12.39
N THR A 116 -5.52 18.52 -12.42
CA THR A 116 -4.82 19.15 -13.55
C THR A 116 -4.85 18.22 -14.77
N ALA A 117 -4.67 18.76 -15.96
CA ALA A 117 -4.59 17.96 -17.19
C ALA A 117 -3.45 16.92 -17.14
N GLU A 118 -2.36 17.22 -16.42
CA GLU A 118 -1.25 16.30 -16.20
C GLU A 118 -1.65 15.14 -15.28
N GLN A 119 -2.36 15.43 -14.21
CA GLN A 119 -2.89 14.43 -13.28
C GLN A 119 -3.92 13.52 -13.95
N GLU A 120 -4.82 14.07 -14.77
CA GLU A 120 -5.77 13.26 -15.55
C GLU A 120 -5.05 12.35 -16.54
N ALA A 121 -4.03 12.86 -17.26
CA ALA A 121 -3.24 12.08 -18.19
C ALA A 121 -2.43 10.99 -17.47
N GLN A 122 -1.95 11.25 -16.26
CA GLN A 122 -1.28 10.26 -15.41
C GLN A 122 -2.22 9.12 -15.02
N ALA A 123 -3.42 9.44 -14.52
CA ALA A 123 -4.45 8.44 -14.18
C ALA A 123 -4.83 7.59 -15.41
N ASP A 124 -5.01 8.22 -16.57
CA ASP A 124 -5.30 7.52 -17.81
C ASP A 124 -4.17 6.58 -18.25
N SER A 125 -2.90 7.00 -18.06
CA SER A 125 -1.73 6.17 -18.36
C SER A 125 -1.62 4.97 -17.43
N TYR A 126 -1.89 5.14 -16.13
CA TYR A 126 -1.94 4.01 -15.18
C TYR A 126 -3.06 3.03 -15.53
N ALA A 127 -4.23 3.52 -15.87
CA ALA A 127 -5.34 2.67 -16.30
C ALA A 127 -4.98 1.84 -17.54
N GLU A 128 -4.28 2.43 -18.51
CA GLU A 128 -3.80 1.72 -19.70
C GLU A 128 -2.74 0.66 -19.35
N GLN A 129 -1.83 0.95 -18.41
CA GLN A 129 -0.84 -0.03 -17.93
C GLN A 129 -1.53 -1.21 -17.22
N LEU A 130 -2.50 -0.95 -16.34
CA LEU A 130 -3.28 -1.98 -15.68
C LEU A 130 -4.05 -2.84 -16.69
N MET A 131 -4.64 -2.22 -17.71
CA MET A 131 -5.34 -2.94 -18.78
C MET A 131 -4.39 -3.73 -19.68
N ASN A 132 -3.15 -3.32 -19.84
CA ASN A 132 -2.14 -4.11 -20.54
C ASN A 132 -1.67 -5.32 -19.73
N GLN A 133 -1.58 -5.18 -18.40
CA GLN A 133 -1.11 -6.24 -17.51
C GLN A 133 -2.22 -7.22 -17.12
N TYR A 134 -3.41 -6.72 -16.80
CA TYR A 134 -4.52 -7.49 -16.24
C TYR A 134 -5.78 -7.47 -17.10
N GLY A 135 -5.72 -6.90 -18.32
CA GLY A 135 -6.90 -6.59 -19.12
C GLY A 135 -7.75 -7.80 -19.51
N ASP A 136 -7.17 -8.97 -19.64
CA ASP A 136 -7.94 -10.19 -19.94
C ASP A 136 -8.82 -10.58 -18.73
N THR A 137 -8.27 -10.47 -17.52
CA THR A 137 -9.03 -10.72 -16.28
C THR A 137 -10.10 -9.65 -16.07
N TYR A 138 -9.77 -8.38 -16.27
CA TYR A 138 -10.74 -7.29 -16.14
C TYR A 138 -11.87 -7.42 -17.14
N LYS A 139 -11.59 -7.64 -18.42
CA LYS A 139 -12.61 -7.84 -19.46
C LYS A 139 -13.49 -9.06 -19.20
N ALA A 140 -12.91 -10.16 -18.71
CA ALA A 140 -13.67 -11.36 -18.34
C ALA A 140 -14.67 -11.09 -17.20
N ASN A 141 -14.37 -10.08 -16.35
CA ASN A 141 -15.23 -9.60 -15.27
C ASN A 141 -16.15 -8.43 -15.70
N GLY A 142 -16.17 -8.04 -16.97
CA GLY A 142 -16.99 -6.93 -17.46
C GLY A 142 -16.45 -5.54 -17.10
N ILE A 143 -15.17 -5.44 -16.72
CA ILE A 143 -14.49 -4.20 -16.34
C ILE A 143 -13.75 -3.68 -17.58
N GLY A 144 -14.20 -2.54 -18.13
CA GLY A 144 -13.60 -1.90 -19.30
C GLY A 144 -12.60 -0.80 -18.93
N LEU A 145 -11.81 -0.34 -19.93
CA LEU A 145 -10.80 0.71 -19.76
C LEU A 145 -11.38 1.99 -19.14
N GLU A 146 -12.55 2.44 -19.59
CA GLU A 146 -13.17 3.67 -19.05
C GLU A 146 -13.53 3.55 -17.56
N THR A 147 -13.88 2.34 -17.10
CA THR A 147 -14.08 2.08 -15.67
C THR A 147 -12.79 2.22 -14.90
N VAL A 148 -11.69 1.63 -15.41
CA VAL A 148 -10.38 1.70 -14.76
C VAL A 148 -9.87 3.14 -14.76
N LYS A 149 -10.01 3.89 -15.86
CA LYS A 149 -9.67 5.32 -15.93
C LYS A 149 -10.45 6.14 -14.87
N ARG A 150 -11.76 5.91 -14.74
CA ARG A 150 -12.55 6.57 -13.70
C ARG A 150 -12.05 6.23 -12.30
N PHE A 151 -11.75 4.98 -12.04
CA PHE A 151 -11.24 4.52 -10.75
C PHE A 151 -9.89 5.16 -10.41
N GLU A 152 -8.95 5.19 -11.35
CA GLU A 152 -7.64 5.83 -11.14
C GLU A 152 -7.78 7.34 -10.85
N ARG A 153 -8.72 8.01 -11.50
CA ARG A 153 -9.04 9.42 -11.18
C ARG A 153 -9.64 9.58 -9.78
N ILE A 154 -10.46 8.63 -9.31
CA ILE A 154 -10.98 8.63 -7.93
C ILE A 154 -9.84 8.47 -6.92
N LEU A 155 -8.89 7.56 -7.17
CA LEU A 155 -7.71 7.40 -6.31
C LEU A 155 -6.86 8.67 -6.26
N LEU A 156 -6.66 9.31 -7.41
CA LEU A 156 -5.91 10.56 -7.48
C LEU A 156 -6.64 11.71 -6.79
N LYS A 157 -7.98 11.80 -6.91
CA LYS A 157 -8.79 12.75 -6.14
C LYS A 157 -8.64 12.53 -4.64
N SER A 158 -8.58 11.28 -4.16
CA SER A 158 -8.33 10.98 -2.74
C SER A 158 -6.97 11.52 -2.26
N THR A 159 -5.95 11.41 -3.10
CA THR A 159 -4.63 11.99 -2.79
C THR A 159 -4.67 13.52 -2.72
N VAL A 160 -5.37 14.17 -3.67
CA VAL A 160 -5.54 15.63 -3.67
C VAL A 160 -6.41 16.10 -2.50
N LEU A 161 -7.41 15.30 -2.09
CA LEU A 161 -8.25 15.59 -0.92
C LEU A 161 -7.43 15.72 0.37
N LEU A 162 -6.35 14.97 0.52
CA LEU A 162 -5.48 15.09 1.68
C LEU A 162 -4.96 16.53 1.84
N ASP A 163 -4.52 17.15 0.73
CA ASP A 163 -4.06 18.54 0.74
C ASP A 163 -5.21 19.55 0.87
N LEU A 164 -6.35 19.28 0.22
CA LEU A 164 -7.54 20.13 0.35
C LEU A 164 -8.12 20.15 1.77
N VAL A 165 -7.92 19.10 2.55
CA VAL A 165 -8.39 19.01 3.94
C VAL A 165 -7.32 19.46 4.91
N TYR A 166 -6.11 18.94 4.82
CA TYR A 166 -5.05 19.09 5.84
C TYR A 166 -3.85 19.91 5.39
N GLY A 167 -3.76 20.27 4.12
CA GLY A 167 -2.69 21.13 3.59
C GLY A 167 -2.72 22.54 4.17
N GLU A 168 -1.71 23.35 3.88
CA GLU A 168 -1.52 24.70 4.43
C GLU A 168 -2.77 25.61 4.29
N ASN A 169 -3.48 25.48 3.18
CA ASN A 169 -4.71 26.25 2.89
C ASN A 169 -5.97 25.36 2.93
N GLY A 170 -5.88 24.20 3.56
CA GLY A 170 -6.96 23.23 3.65
C GLY A 170 -8.06 23.62 4.62
N GLU A 171 -9.11 22.79 4.69
CA GLU A 171 -10.28 22.99 5.57
C GLU A 171 -9.88 22.90 7.05
N THR A 172 -8.96 22.02 7.42
CA THR A 172 -8.45 21.79 8.77
C THR A 172 -6.92 21.60 8.71
N PRO A 173 -6.15 22.69 8.47
CA PRO A 173 -4.75 22.56 8.15
C PRO A 173 -3.92 22.04 9.32
N VAL A 174 -2.96 21.17 9.03
CA VAL A 174 -1.91 20.78 9.99
C VAL A 174 -0.88 21.91 10.05
N SER A 175 -0.53 22.37 11.25
CA SER A 175 0.42 23.45 11.42
C SER A 175 1.85 23.04 11.07
N ASP A 176 2.69 24.00 10.67
CA ASP A 176 4.12 23.76 10.43
C ASP A 176 4.83 23.24 11.69
N ALA A 177 4.38 23.65 12.88
CA ALA A 177 4.93 23.17 14.13
C ALA A 177 4.62 21.68 14.35
N ASP A 178 3.39 21.24 14.09
CA ASP A 178 3.00 19.83 14.21
C ASP A 178 3.69 18.97 13.16
N LEU A 179 3.84 19.49 11.93
CA LEU A 179 4.59 18.80 10.88
C LEU A 179 6.08 18.66 11.22
N THR A 180 6.68 19.73 11.76
CA THR A 180 8.07 19.71 12.20
C THR A 180 8.28 18.68 13.30
N ASP A 181 7.43 18.70 14.32
CA ASP A 181 7.48 17.76 15.44
C ASP A 181 7.36 16.30 14.97
N TYR A 182 6.41 16.04 14.07
CA TYR A 182 6.20 14.71 13.49
C TYR A 182 7.42 14.26 12.66
N ILE A 183 7.94 15.12 11.78
CA ILE A 183 9.11 14.81 10.95
C ILE A 183 10.34 14.50 11.78
N GLU A 184 10.56 15.22 12.88
CA GLU A 184 11.73 15.04 13.74
C GLU A 184 11.62 13.80 14.64
N ASN A 185 10.42 13.49 15.14
CA ASN A 185 10.23 12.48 16.18
C ASN A 185 9.70 11.14 15.65
N ASP A 186 8.84 11.15 14.66
CA ASP A 186 8.10 9.96 14.19
C ASP A 186 8.59 9.43 12.84
N LEU A 187 9.42 10.22 12.10
CA LEU A 187 10.02 9.78 10.85
C LEU A 187 11.53 9.50 11.00
N TYR A 188 12.00 8.58 10.17
CA TYR A 188 13.39 8.10 10.13
C TYR A 188 14.00 8.43 8.77
N TYR A 189 14.78 9.50 8.70
CA TYR A 189 15.54 9.81 7.50
C TYR A 189 16.86 9.03 7.54
N LEU A 190 16.93 7.97 6.72
CA LEU A 190 18.10 7.11 6.66
C LEU A 190 18.92 7.41 5.40
N SER A 191 20.25 7.46 5.56
CA SER A 191 21.19 7.23 4.46
C SER A 191 21.81 5.86 4.67
N TYR A 192 21.82 5.01 3.64
CA TYR A 192 22.18 3.61 3.81
C TYR A 192 22.85 3.01 2.56
N VAL A 193 23.53 1.88 2.78
CA VAL A 193 23.99 0.96 1.75
C VAL A 193 23.57 -0.45 2.11
N ALA A 194 22.97 -1.16 1.17
CA ALA A 194 22.59 -2.55 1.31
C ALA A 194 23.74 -3.45 0.82
N VAL A 195 24.04 -4.51 1.57
CA VAL A 195 25.07 -5.48 1.25
C VAL A 195 24.43 -6.87 1.13
N PRO A 196 24.51 -7.54 -0.03
CA PRO A 196 23.96 -8.88 -0.22
C PRO A 196 24.62 -9.90 0.71
N LEU A 197 23.82 -10.79 1.29
CA LEU A 197 24.26 -11.94 2.07
C LEU A 197 24.46 -13.18 1.17
N TYR A 198 24.95 -12.96 -0.03
CA TYR A 198 25.25 -13.98 -1.02
C TYR A 198 26.29 -13.46 -2.02
N ASN A 199 26.98 -14.36 -2.68
CA ASN A 199 27.85 -14.01 -3.81
C ASN A 199 27.02 -13.59 -5.02
N THR A 200 27.18 -12.37 -5.51
CA THR A 200 26.37 -11.77 -6.58
C THR A 200 26.56 -12.45 -7.95
N THR A 201 27.67 -13.16 -8.16
CA THR A 201 27.97 -13.87 -9.41
C THR A 201 27.48 -15.32 -9.40
N SER A 202 27.75 -16.06 -8.30
CA SER A 202 27.40 -17.48 -8.18
C SER A 202 26.05 -17.73 -7.51
N TYR A 203 25.46 -16.71 -6.90
CA TYR A 203 24.25 -16.78 -6.06
C TYR A 203 24.37 -17.76 -4.88
N ALA A 204 25.59 -18.07 -4.46
CA ALA A 204 25.84 -18.86 -3.26
C ALA A 204 25.55 -18.02 -2.02
N PHE A 205 24.62 -18.47 -1.18
CA PHE A 205 24.26 -17.78 0.06
C PHE A 205 25.35 -17.91 1.10
N ALA A 206 25.58 -16.83 1.86
CA ALA A 206 26.42 -16.85 3.04
C ALA A 206 25.83 -17.81 4.10
N ASP A 207 26.67 -18.62 4.70
CA ASP A 207 26.31 -19.42 5.87
C ASP A 207 26.20 -18.55 7.14
N ASP A 208 25.70 -19.11 8.24
CA ASP A 208 25.47 -18.35 9.46
C ASP A 208 26.75 -17.76 10.06
N SER A 209 27.89 -18.43 9.90
CA SER A 209 29.19 -17.93 10.35
C SER A 209 29.65 -16.74 9.50
N GLN A 210 29.46 -16.82 8.20
CA GLN A 210 29.77 -15.75 7.26
C GLN A 210 28.87 -14.52 7.53
N LYS A 211 27.56 -14.72 7.73
CA LYS A 211 26.61 -13.63 8.08
C LYS A 211 27.01 -12.94 9.39
N ALA A 212 27.36 -13.74 10.41
CA ALA A 212 27.80 -13.21 11.70
C ALA A 212 29.09 -12.40 11.55
N LEU A 213 30.06 -12.86 10.77
CA LEU A 213 31.32 -12.16 10.51
C LEU A 213 31.06 -10.83 9.74
N MET A 214 30.22 -10.86 8.70
CA MET A 214 29.87 -9.66 7.96
C MET A 214 29.20 -8.62 8.87
N LEU A 215 28.28 -9.06 9.72
CA LEU A 215 27.59 -8.17 10.66
C LEU A 215 28.58 -7.59 11.69
N GLU A 216 29.49 -8.39 12.23
CA GLU A 216 30.53 -7.93 13.17
C GLU A 216 31.45 -6.88 12.55
N LEU A 217 31.93 -7.10 11.32
CA LEU A 217 32.77 -6.15 10.58
C LEU A 217 32.04 -4.81 10.36
N ALA A 218 30.81 -4.88 9.87
CA ALA A 218 30.01 -3.69 9.62
C ALA A 218 29.65 -2.92 10.91
N GLN A 219 29.26 -3.62 11.98
CA GLN A 219 29.00 -3.02 13.29
C GLN A 219 30.27 -2.40 13.88
N GLY A 220 31.44 -3.02 13.70
CA GLY A 220 32.72 -2.46 14.09
C GLY A 220 33.02 -1.13 13.41
N ALA A 221 32.74 -1.03 12.09
CA ALA A 221 32.89 0.21 11.34
C ALA A 221 31.93 1.31 11.84
N MET A 222 30.65 0.99 12.05
CA MET A 222 29.66 1.94 12.55
C MET A 222 29.97 2.38 14.01
N SER A 223 30.43 1.47 14.85
CA SER A 223 30.88 1.78 16.21
C SER A 223 32.10 2.71 16.23
N SER A 224 32.96 2.63 15.22
CA SER A 224 34.10 3.54 15.06
C SER A 224 33.69 4.91 14.53
N TYR A 225 32.65 4.98 13.70
CA TYR A 225 32.09 6.21 13.18
C TYR A 225 31.37 7.01 14.27
N ASN A 226 30.53 6.39 15.10
CA ASN A 226 29.62 7.06 16.03
C ASN A 226 30.26 8.10 16.96
N PRO A 227 31.40 7.84 17.61
CA PRO A 227 32.05 8.84 18.49
C PRO A 227 32.69 10.00 17.73
N THR A 228 32.87 9.87 16.42
CA THR A 228 33.55 10.86 15.56
C THR A 228 32.60 11.62 14.66
N ARG A 229 31.27 11.35 14.78
CA ARG A 229 30.23 11.90 13.91
C ARG A 229 30.29 13.43 13.88
N PRO A 230 30.20 14.07 12.68
CA PRO A 230 30.18 15.52 12.54
C PRO A 230 28.90 16.15 13.12
N ALA A 231 28.88 17.50 13.21
CA ALA A 231 27.75 18.21 13.80
C ALA A 231 26.56 18.43 12.85
N THR A 232 26.74 18.36 11.52
CA THR A 232 25.67 18.61 10.54
C THR A 232 25.30 17.35 9.79
N ALA A 233 24.01 17.21 9.44
CA ALA A 233 23.50 16.00 8.76
C ALA A 233 24.23 15.70 7.43
N ALA A 234 24.51 16.71 6.62
CA ALA A 234 25.25 16.53 5.36
C ALA A 234 26.69 16.04 5.59
N ALA A 235 27.37 16.53 6.62
CA ALA A 235 28.70 16.05 6.98
C ALA A 235 28.65 14.66 7.61
N GLN A 236 27.62 14.34 8.41
CA GLN A 236 27.36 13.01 8.95
C GLN A 236 27.14 11.99 7.81
N GLN A 237 26.33 12.31 6.81
CA GLN A 237 26.12 11.49 5.64
C GLN A 237 27.44 11.16 4.91
N SER A 238 28.25 12.19 4.65
CA SER A 238 29.52 12.02 3.93
C SER A 238 30.53 11.18 4.74
N ALA A 239 30.60 11.40 6.06
CA ALA A 239 31.49 10.63 6.95
C ALA A 239 31.02 9.17 7.09
N PHE A 240 29.72 8.95 7.20
CA PHE A 240 29.10 7.61 7.18
C PHE A 240 29.42 6.88 5.88
N GLN A 241 29.19 7.50 4.72
CA GLN A 241 29.50 6.90 3.42
C GLN A 241 30.98 6.52 3.31
N SER A 242 31.87 7.37 3.79
CA SER A 242 33.30 7.07 3.82
C SER A 242 33.64 5.87 4.72
N ALA A 243 33.04 5.79 5.92
CA ALA A 243 33.25 4.68 6.84
C ALA A 243 32.67 3.36 6.29
N ALA A 244 31.48 3.40 5.70
CA ALA A 244 30.86 2.25 5.07
C ALA A 244 31.66 1.77 3.87
N THR A 245 32.06 2.66 2.95
CA THR A 245 32.91 2.31 1.80
C THR A 245 34.22 1.64 2.21
N ALA A 246 34.82 2.07 3.32
CA ALA A 246 36.08 1.50 3.78
C ALA A 246 35.99 0.03 4.24
N VAL A 247 34.82 -0.43 4.70
CA VAL A 247 34.61 -1.81 5.15
C VAL A 247 34.01 -2.73 4.06
N LEU A 248 33.45 -2.16 2.96
CA LEU A 248 32.85 -2.97 1.90
C LEU A 248 33.77 -4.02 1.29
N PRO A 249 35.08 -3.77 1.04
CA PRO A 249 35.99 -4.80 0.54
C PRO A 249 36.03 -6.03 1.46
N ASP A 250 36.14 -5.83 2.77
CA ASP A 250 36.19 -6.92 3.74
C ASP A 250 34.84 -7.70 3.76
N LEU A 251 33.72 -7.04 3.60
CA LEU A 251 32.40 -7.69 3.53
C LEU A 251 32.25 -8.53 2.25
N TYR A 252 32.72 -8.02 1.12
CA TYR A 252 32.68 -8.73 -0.16
C TYR A 252 33.61 -9.94 -0.17
N ASP A 253 34.77 -9.85 0.49
CA ASP A 253 35.70 -10.99 0.63
C ASP A 253 35.08 -12.17 1.39
N VAL A 254 34.19 -11.91 2.38
CA VAL A 254 33.49 -12.98 3.14
C VAL A 254 32.62 -13.84 2.23
N THR A 255 31.95 -13.25 1.27
CA THR A 255 31.07 -13.95 0.29
C THR A 255 31.80 -14.29 -1.00
N ALA A 256 33.10 -13.94 -1.11
CA ALA A 256 33.89 -14.00 -2.34
C ALA A 256 33.21 -13.30 -3.53
N THR A 257 32.49 -12.20 -3.24
CA THR A 257 31.87 -11.33 -4.25
C THR A 257 32.96 -10.56 -4.99
N THR A 258 32.86 -10.51 -6.31
CA THR A 258 33.84 -9.84 -7.19
C THR A 258 33.42 -8.44 -7.64
N ASP A 259 32.30 -7.93 -7.13
CA ASP A 259 31.83 -6.58 -7.41
C ASP A 259 32.84 -5.55 -6.89
N ASP A 260 32.96 -4.42 -7.62
CA ASP A 260 33.82 -3.34 -7.13
C ASP A 260 33.09 -2.61 -5.98
N PRO A 261 33.67 -2.55 -4.78
CA PRO A 261 33.11 -1.77 -3.68
C PRO A 261 32.84 -0.28 -4.02
N ALA A 262 33.55 0.27 -5.02
CA ALA A 262 33.33 1.61 -5.50
C ALA A 262 31.99 1.80 -6.25
N ASP A 263 31.41 0.71 -6.74
CA ASP A 263 30.11 0.72 -7.43
C ASP A 263 28.92 0.60 -6.44
N ALA A 264 29.19 0.48 -5.14
CA ALA A 264 28.15 0.40 -4.12
C ALA A 264 27.30 1.67 -4.09
N SER A 265 25.99 1.49 -4.25
CA SER A 265 25.05 2.60 -4.30
C SER A 265 24.52 2.96 -2.91
N PHE A 266 24.76 4.20 -2.48
CA PHE A 266 24.14 4.76 -1.31
C PHE A 266 22.77 5.34 -1.66
N SER A 267 21.79 5.02 -0.84
CA SER A 267 20.42 5.50 -0.97
C SER A 267 19.99 6.31 0.24
N THR A 268 18.91 7.08 0.09
CA THR A 268 18.23 7.75 1.20
C THR A 268 16.76 7.40 1.19
N SER A 269 16.15 7.27 2.35
CA SER A 269 14.72 7.04 2.51
C SER A 269 14.22 7.79 3.75
N LEU A 270 13.01 8.33 3.66
CA LEU A 270 12.24 8.82 4.80
C LEU A 270 11.18 7.76 5.08
N LEU A 271 11.21 7.16 6.24
CA LEU A 271 10.40 6.01 6.62
C LEU A 271 9.57 6.35 7.85
N SER A 272 8.34 5.91 7.87
CA SER A 272 7.50 5.90 9.07
C SER A 272 7.79 4.67 9.93
N ASP A 273 7.17 4.61 11.10
CA ASP A 273 7.27 3.46 11.98
C ASP A 273 6.70 2.17 11.33
N SER A 274 5.59 2.30 10.58
CA SER A 274 5.01 1.19 9.82
C SER A 274 5.86 0.75 8.64
N ASP A 275 6.59 1.68 8.00
CA ASP A 275 7.54 1.33 6.94
C ASP A 275 8.72 0.53 7.48
N LEU A 276 9.16 0.82 8.71
CA LEU A 276 10.20 0.02 9.36
C LEU A 276 9.73 -1.42 9.57
N ASP A 277 8.52 -1.64 10.07
CA ASP A 277 7.98 -3.00 10.31
C ASP A 277 7.83 -3.80 9.02
N THR A 278 7.51 -3.15 7.92
CA THR A 278 7.35 -3.83 6.61
C THR A 278 8.67 -4.06 5.89
N SER A 279 9.64 -3.15 6.04
CA SER A 279 10.92 -3.20 5.32
C SER A 279 12.00 -4.00 6.06
N PHE A 280 11.94 -4.05 7.39
CA PHE A 280 12.91 -4.70 8.25
C PHE A 280 12.34 -5.99 8.84
N THR A 281 12.36 -7.06 8.05
CA THR A 281 11.69 -8.33 8.37
C THR A 281 12.50 -9.28 9.25
N ALA A 282 13.80 -9.01 9.48
CA ALA A 282 14.63 -9.79 10.38
C ALA A 282 14.43 -9.36 11.84
N ASP A 283 14.45 -10.32 12.76
CA ASP A 283 14.19 -10.09 14.18
C ASP A 283 15.07 -8.96 14.77
N GLY A 284 14.42 -7.97 15.39
CA GLY A 284 15.05 -6.85 16.05
C GLY A 284 15.67 -5.80 15.12
N SER A 285 15.59 -5.97 13.80
CA SER A 285 16.20 -5.02 12.86
C SER A 285 15.50 -3.68 12.82
N ALA A 286 14.17 -3.65 12.84
CA ALA A 286 13.38 -2.42 12.95
C ALA A 286 13.68 -1.69 14.28
N ASP A 287 13.73 -2.42 15.40
CA ASP A 287 14.03 -1.85 16.72
C ASP A 287 15.44 -1.23 16.80
N ALA A 288 16.41 -1.84 16.12
CA ALA A 288 17.76 -1.30 16.04
C ALA A 288 17.80 0.04 15.28
N ILE A 289 16.95 0.23 14.26
CA ILE A 289 16.80 1.52 13.56
C ILE A 289 16.06 2.54 14.44
N ARG A 290 14.97 2.13 15.10
CA ARG A 290 14.21 2.99 16.03
C ARG A 290 15.08 3.56 17.16
N ALA A 291 16.01 2.74 17.65
CA ALA A 291 16.91 3.13 18.75
C ALA A 291 17.97 4.18 18.37
N LEU A 292 18.21 4.42 17.07
CA LEU A 292 19.23 5.36 16.61
C LEU A 292 18.89 6.80 17.00
N GLN A 293 19.86 7.49 17.57
CA GLN A 293 19.81 8.94 17.72
C GLN A 293 20.18 9.60 16.38
N MET A 294 19.80 10.88 16.21
CA MET A 294 20.21 11.69 15.06
C MET A 294 21.74 11.66 14.90
N GLY A 295 22.21 11.34 13.71
CA GLY A 295 23.62 11.17 13.35
C GLY A 295 24.23 9.85 13.77
N GLU A 296 23.53 8.95 14.45
CA GLU A 296 24.03 7.62 14.78
C GLU A 296 23.87 6.65 13.62
N ALA A 297 24.86 5.75 13.49
CA ALA A 297 24.87 4.70 12.49
C ALA A 297 24.87 3.31 13.13
N THR A 298 24.27 2.37 12.43
CA THR A 298 24.27 0.94 12.79
C THR A 298 24.45 0.07 11.57
N ALA A 299 24.70 -1.21 11.81
CA ALA A 299 24.60 -2.25 10.80
C ALA A 299 23.64 -3.34 11.31
N VAL A 300 22.69 -3.73 10.46
CA VAL A 300 21.68 -4.75 10.78
C VAL A 300 21.49 -5.70 9.60
N GLN A 301 21.21 -6.95 9.87
CA GLN A 301 20.58 -7.81 8.88
C GLN A 301 19.10 -7.41 8.84
N TYR A 302 18.62 -6.87 7.72
CA TYR A 302 17.25 -6.38 7.64
C TYR A 302 16.31 -7.35 6.90
N SER A 303 16.90 -8.32 6.20
CA SER A 303 16.15 -9.38 5.52
C SER A 303 16.96 -10.68 5.49
N THR A 304 16.37 -11.77 4.99
CA THR A 304 17.08 -13.03 4.80
C THR A 304 18.19 -12.95 3.75
N LEU A 305 18.13 -11.97 2.85
CA LEU A 305 19.00 -11.85 1.68
C LEU A 305 20.05 -10.73 1.81
N ALA A 306 19.86 -9.80 2.74
CA ALA A 306 20.74 -8.64 2.81
C ALA A 306 20.90 -8.09 4.23
N MET A 307 22.05 -7.50 4.47
CA MET A 307 22.32 -6.61 5.58
C MET A 307 22.38 -5.15 5.08
N MET A 308 22.29 -4.22 6.00
CA MET A 308 22.35 -2.79 5.73
C MET A 308 23.29 -2.12 6.74
N MET A 309 24.11 -1.20 6.27
CA MET A 309 24.69 -0.15 7.10
C MET A 309 23.86 1.12 6.88
N ALA A 310 23.42 1.76 7.96
CA ALA A 310 22.56 2.94 7.88
C ALA A 310 22.94 3.98 8.94
N VAL A 311 22.75 5.25 8.61
CA VAL A 311 22.82 6.39 9.54
C VAL A 311 21.48 7.11 9.57
N ARG A 312 20.97 7.42 10.78
CA ARG A 312 19.81 8.28 10.96
C ARG A 312 20.25 9.73 10.89
N LEU A 313 19.67 10.50 9.98
CA LEU A 313 19.99 11.92 9.78
C LEU A 313 18.80 12.80 10.19
N ASP A 314 19.10 14.04 10.55
CA ASP A 314 18.08 15.07 10.77
C ASP A 314 17.41 15.43 9.43
N PRO A 315 16.13 15.09 9.23
CA PRO A 315 15.44 15.29 7.96
C PRO A 315 15.34 16.77 7.57
N LEU A 316 15.20 17.69 8.55
CA LEU A 316 15.05 19.13 8.30
C LEU A 316 16.38 19.82 8.02
N GLN A 317 17.52 19.19 8.33
CA GLN A 317 18.83 19.63 7.84
C GLN A 317 19.14 19.09 6.44
N MET A 318 18.47 18.01 6.01
CA MET A 318 18.65 17.41 4.68
C MET A 318 17.70 17.99 3.64
N SER A 319 16.50 18.39 4.03
CA SER A 319 15.45 18.90 3.14
C SER A 319 14.65 20.01 3.82
N ALA A 320 14.15 20.96 3.03
CA ALA A 320 13.24 21.98 3.56
C ALA A 320 11.89 21.35 3.95
N LEU A 321 11.21 21.93 4.95
CA LEU A 321 9.89 21.46 5.41
C LEU A 321 8.88 21.29 4.26
N ASP A 322 8.84 22.25 3.32
CA ASP A 322 7.92 22.19 2.18
C ASP A 322 8.15 20.96 1.29
N ALA A 323 9.39 20.48 1.17
CA ALA A 323 9.72 19.29 0.40
C ALA A 323 9.28 17.99 1.11
N LEU A 324 9.15 18.01 2.44
CA LEU A 324 8.75 16.87 3.26
C LEU A 324 7.25 16.89 3.61
N ARG A 325 6.60 18.04 3.45
CA ARG A 325 5.20 18.27 3.85
C ARG A 325 4.23 17.22 3.34
N SER A 326 4.25 16.92 2.05
CA SER A 326 3.32 15.97 1.43
C SER A 326 3.49 14.56 2.01
N THR A 327 4.72 14.12 2.23
CA THR A 327 5.02 12.80 2.82
C THR A 327 4.55 12.76 4.27
N ALA A 328 4.89 13.76 5.07
CA ALA A 328 4.48 13.84 6.47
C ALA A 328 2.95 13.91 6.63
N LEU A 329 2.27 14.74 5.82
CA LEU A 329 0.80 14.81 5.82
C LEU A 329 0.16 13.47 5.44
N SER A 330 0.72 12.79 4.45
CA SER A 330 0.21 11.47 4.03
C SER A 330 0.29 10.46 5.18
N ASP A 331 1.42 10.41 5.84
CA ASP A 331 1.62 9.47 6.93
C ASP A 331 0.77 9.82 8.17
N MET A 332 0.71 11.09 8.55
CA MET A 332 -0.09 11.57 9.68
C MET A 332 -1.60 11.43 9.49
N LYS A 333 -2.11 11.63 8.28
CA LYS A 333 -3.53 11.96 8.05
C LYS A 333 -4.26 11.08 7.05
N SER A 334 -3.57 10.18 6.32
CA SER A 334 -4.26 9.33 5.33
C SER A 334 -5.27 8.39 5.97
N ALA A 335 -4.95 7.79 7.12
CA ALA A 335 -5.87 6.90 7.82
C ALA A 335 -7.11 7.67 8.33
N GLU A 336 -6.89 8.84 8.97
CA GLU A 336 -7.98 9.70 9.44
C GLU A 336 -8.89 10.16 8.29
N LEU A 337 -8.30 10.53 7.14
CA LEU A 337 -9.07 10.90 5.96
C LEU A 337 -9.88 9.72 5.42
N GLN A 338 -9.29 8.53 5.36
CA GLN A 338 -9.98 7.33 4.88
C GLN A 338 -11.15 6.95 5.77
N ASP A 339 -10.98 7.00 7.10
CA ASP A 339 -12.05 6.75 8.06
C ASP A 339 -13.18 7.78 7.92
N ALA A 340 -12.84 9.06 7.81
CA ALA A 340 -13.81 10.14 7.60
C ALA A 340 -14.57 9.98 6.28
N LEU A 341 -13.90 9.58 5.19
CA LEU A 341 -14.52 9.31 3.89
C LEU A 341 -15.43 8.08 3.95
N ALA A 342 -15.04 7.03 4.65
CA ALA A 342 -15.87 5.83 4.83
C ALA A 342 -17.15 6.15 5.64
N GLU A 343 -17.02 6.91 6.74
CA GLU A 343 -18.16 7.35 7.54
C GLU A 343 -19.08 8.27 6.75
N TYR A 344 -18.51 9.24 6.03
CA TYR A 344 -19.28 10.14 5.18
C TYR A 344 -20.00 9.39 4.06
N GLY A 345 -19.34 8.47 3.36
CA GLY A 345 -19.92 7.64 2.31
C GLY A 345 -21.10 6.81 2.79
N ALA A 346 -20.95 6.18 3.96
CA ALA A 346 -22.03 5.40 4.60
C ALA A 346 -23.23 6.26 4.99
N SER A 347 -23.05 7.57 5.20
CA SER A 347 -24.11 8.53 5.54
C SER A 347 -24.88 9.06 4.31
N LEU A 348 -24.32 8.93 3.11
CA LEU A 348 -24.95 9.39 1.87
C LEU A 348 -26.25 8.62 1.58
N PRO A 349 -27.25 9.25 0.94
CA PRO A 349 -28.45 8.53 0.49
C PRO A 349 -28.11 7.47 -0.56
N HIS A 350 -28.65 6.25 -0.40
CA HIS A 350 -28.47 5.16 -1.36
C HIS A 350 -29.75 4.98 -2.20
N SER A 351 -29.60 5.07 -3.52
CA SER A 351 -30.66 4.80 -4.50
C SER A 351 -30.17 3.70 -5.48
N LEU A 352 -29.79 2.55 -4.90
CA LEU A 352 -29.27 1.41 -5.68
C LEU A 352 -30.39 0.52 -6.21
N ASP A 353 -30.30 0.14 -7.49
CA ASP A 353 -31.23 -0.77 -8.18
C ASP A 353 -30.85 -2.24 -7.91
N THR A 354 -31.55 -2.87 -6.99
CA THR A 354 -31.35 -4.29 -6.65
C THR A 354 -31.60 -5.23 -7.85
N SER A 355 -32.49 -4.85 -8.78
CA SER A 355 -32.74 -5.63 -10.00
C SER A 355 -31.54 -5.57 -10.95
N ALA A 356 -30.91 -4.39 -11.09
CA ALA A 356 -29.69 -4.23 -11.87
C ALA A 356 -28.53 -5.04 -11.24
N MET A 357 -28.30 -4.87 -9.93
CA MET A 357 -27.24 -5.60 -9.20
C MET A 357 -27.42 -7.11 -9.25
N SER A 358 -28.66 -7.62 -9.22
CA SER A 358 -28.94 -9.05 -9.33
C SER A 358 -28.49 -9.69 -10.66
N LYS A 359 -28.30 -8.88 -11.71
CA LYS A 359 -27.76 -9.32 -13.00
C LYS A 359 -26.23 -9.46 -13.00
N LEU A 360 -25.56 -8.90 -11.98
CA LEU A 360 -24.11 -8.83 -11.79
C LEU A 360 -23.66 -9.60 -10.52
N PRO A 361 -24.03 -10.87 -10.35
CA PRO A 361 -23.77 -11.59 -9.10
C PRO A 361 -22.29 -12.01 -9.00
N ALA A 362 -21.71 -11.96 -7.81
CA ALA A 362 -20.33 -12.34 -7.51
C ALA A 362 -19.94 -13.76 -8.00
N LYS A 363 -20.89 -14.69 -8.09
CA LYS A 363 -20.63 -16.05 -8.62
C LYS A 363 -20.21 -16.09 -10.10
N LYS A 364 -20.29 -14.96 -10.82
CA LYS A 364 -19.79 -14.79 -12.19
C LYS A 364 -18.37 -14.25 -12.26
N ILE A 365 -17.76 -13.90 -11.14
CA ILE A 365 -16.36 -13.48 -11.08
C ILE A 365 -15.47 -14.55 -11.74
N VAL A 366 -14.51 -14.10 -12.52
CA VAL A 366 -13.44 -14.92 -13.11
C VAL A 366 -12.16 -14.57 -12.40
N ASN A 367 -11.65 -15.51 -11.59
CA ASN A 367 -10.38 -15.37 -10.89
C ASN A 367 -9.33 -16.27 -11.53
N ASN A 368 -8.45 -15.70 -12.33
CA ASN A 368 -7.39 -16.42 -13.05
C ASN A 368 -6.06 -16.46 -12.28
N SER A 369 -6.01 -16.01 -11.04
CA SER A 369 -4.76 -15.87 -10.25
C SER A 369 -4.06 -17.21 -9.94
N ALA A 370 -4.70 -18.36 -10.19
CA ALA A 370 -4.11 -19.69 -9.96
C ALA A 370 -2.99 -20.08 -10.92
N ASN A 371 -2.69 -19.28 -11.96
CA ASN A 371 -1.69 -19.62 -12.98
C ASN A 371 -0.34 -18.93 -12.84
N SER A 372 -0.11 -18.11 -11.81
CA SER A 372 1.15 -17.38 -11.64
C SER A 372 2.16 -18.02 -10.67
N THR A 373 1.87 -19.20 -10.10
CA THR A 373 2.76 -19.86 -9.13
C THR A 373 3.49 -21.09 -9.69
N THR A 374 3.51 -21.31 -11.03
CA THR A 374 4.32 -22.37 -11.64
C THR A 374 5.19 -21.79 -12.75
N GLY A 375 6.33 -21.23 -12.39
CA GLY A 375 7.32 -20.75 -13.33
C GLY A 375 8.66 -20.44 -12.66
N ASN A 376 9.40 -21.51 -12.33
CA ASN A 376 10.86 -21.63 -12.03
C ASN A 376 11.43 -20.74 -10.93
#